data_13d5eb7db28bcbdf7cb5926b5b0aa0c8
#
_entry.id   13d5eb7db28bcbdf7cb5926b5b0aa0c8
#
_cell.length_a   1.000
_cell.length_b   1.000
_cell.length_c   1.000
_cell.angle_alpha   90.00
_cell.angle_beta   90.00
_cell.angle_gamma   90.00
#
_symmetry.space_group_name_H-M   'P 1'
#
loop_
_entity.id
_entity.type
_entity.pdbx_description
1 polymer ?
#
loop_
_entity_poly.entity_id
_entity_poly.type
_entity_poly.pdbx_seq_one_letter_code
_entity_poly.pdbx_strand_id
1 'polypeptide(L)'
;ATQVGSTSIDIDAEHGIETTTCSPGTWQGQTGSTSCNQASPGHYVYATGATSQNACTPGYYQPNSGQTSCIIASSGYFVAYPASTSQTAAGPGHYVNGTGATAQTACTVGTYQPSSAQTTCFAASPGYYVPVTGQANQTICNGGTYQPNSGQRECMNADPGHYVPNQG
;
A
#
# COMPACT_ATOMS: atom_id res chain seq x y z
N ALA A 1 2.91 -7.67 -29.12
CA ALA A 1 2.85 -6.57 -30.09
C ALA A 1 3.75 -5.45 -29.59
N THR A 2 4.89 -5.24 -30.22
CA THR A 2 5.90 -4.22 -29.91
C THR A 2 5.31 -2.86 -30.29
N GLN A 3 4.98 -2.02 -29.34
CA GLN A 3 4.62 -0.62 -29.60
C GLN A 3 5.90 0.13 -29.95
N VAL A 4 6.04 0.52 -31.20
CA VAL A 4 7.09 1.43 -31.66
C VAL A 4 6.69 2.83 -31.16
N GLY A 5 7.43 3.34 -30.16
CA GLY A 5 7.23 4.68 -29.66
C GLY A 5 7.43 5.72 -30.77
N SER A 6 6.52 6.69 -30.86
CA SER A 6 6.64 7.83 -31.78
C SER A 6 7.89 8.62 -31.42
N THR A 7 8.86 8.66 -32.33
CA THR A 7 10.07 9.46 -32.20
C THR A 7 9.85 10.80 -32.90
N SER A 8 10.04 11.92 -32.20
CA SER A 8 10.21 13.22 -32.85
C SER A 8 11.67 13.32 -33.35
N ILE A 9 11.83 13.70 -34.61
CA ILE A 9 13.14 13.92 -35.24
C ILE A 9 13.44 15.40 -35.17
N ASP A 10 14.48 15.80 -34.42
CA ASP A 10 15.04 17.15 -34.46
C ASP A 10 16.22 17.13 -35.42
N ILE A 11 16.22 18.03 -36.41
CA ILE A 11 17.32 18.21 -37.34
C ILE A 11 18.24 19.27 -36.79
N ASP A 12 19.48 18.93 -36.45
CA ASP A 12 20.54 19.90 -36.19
C ASP A 12 20.92 20.56 -37.53
N ALA A 13 20.51 21.83 -37.67
CA ALA A 13 20.64 22.60 -38.91
C ALA A 13 22.11 22.89 -39.31
N GLU A 14 23.09 22.68 -38.44
CA GLU A 14 24.51 22.92 -38.75
C GLU A 14 25.25 21.70 -39.31
N HIS A 15 24.79 20.46 -39.05
CA HIS A 15 25.53 19.25 -39.44
C HIS A 15 24.70 18.22 -40.19
N GLY A 16 23.41 18.43 -40.46
CA GLY A 16 22.53 17.50 -41.17
C GLY A 16 22.38 16.12 -40.50
N ILE A 17 22.63 16.05 -39.19
CA ILE A 17 22.54 14.81 -38.43
C ILE A 17 21.15 14.78 -37.74
N GLU A 18 20.39 13.71 -38.01
CA GLU A 18 19.11 13.47 -37.31
C GLU A 18 19.37 12.99 -35.89
N THR A 19 18.90 13.75 -34.89
CA THR A 19 18.88 13.32 -33.49
C THR A 19 17.46 12.94 -33.11
N THR A 20 17.32 11.80 -32.43
CA THR A 20 16.03 11.30 -31.97
C THR A 20 15.89 11.54 -30.47
N THR A 21 14.85 12.26 -30.05
CA THR A 21 14.55 12.46 -28.63
C THR A 21 13.83 11.25 -28.04
N CYS A 22 14.17 10.91 -26.78
CA CYS A 22 13.48 9.85 -26.05
C CYS A 22 12.03 10.24 -25.79
N SER A 23 11.09 9.35 -26.10
CA SER A 23 9.66 9.53 -25.81
C SER A 23 9.34 9.28 -24.33
N PRO A 24 8.18 9.74 -23.81
CA PRO A 24 7.74 9.42 -22.46
C PRO A 24 7.80 7.90 -22.18
N GLY A 25 8.16 7.52 -20.96
CA GLY A 25 8.46 6.14 -20.59
C GLY A 25 9.91 5.73 -20.84
N THR A 26 10.71 6.56 -21.56
CA THR A 26 12.10 6.27 -21.89
C THR A 26 13.02 7.45 -21.58
N TRP A 27 14.31 7.19 -21.37
CA TRP A 27 15.32 8.19 -21.02
C TRP A 27 16.70 7.82 -21.55
N GLN A 28 17.58 8.83 -21.67
CA GLN A 28 18.99 8.62 -22.01
C GLN A 28 19.88 9.75 -21.44
N GLY A 29 20.77 9.38 -20.51
CA GLY A 29 21.65 10.33 -19.85
C GLY A 29 23.06 10.43 -20.43
N GLN A 30 23.39 9.59 -21.43
CA GLN A 30 24.72 9.55 -22.03
C GLN A 30 24.71 10.23 -23.40
N THR A 31 25.71 11.07 -23.66
CA THR A 31 25.94 11.63 -24.98
C THR A 31 26.45 10.57 -25.97
N GLY A 32 26.04 10.67 -27.24
CA GLY A 32 26.45 9.73 -28.29
C GLY A 32 25.75 8.36 -28.19
N SER A 33 24.70 8.24 -27.42
CA SER A 33 23.90 7.01 -27.33
C SER A 33 23.05 6.84 -28.59
N THR A 34 22.85 5.59 -29.01
CA THR A 34 22.05 5.22 -30.20
C THR A 34 20.65 4.75 -29.85
N SER A 35 20.27 4.71 -28.56
CA SER A 35 18.98 4.22 -28.10
C SER A 35 18.58 4.83 -26.76
N CYS A 36 17.27 4.83 -26.48
CA CYS A 36 16.74 5.22 -25.19
C CYS A 36 16.51 3.99 -24.29
N ASN A 37 16.72 4.15 -22.99
CA ASN A 37 16.44 3.15 -21.97
C ASN A 37 14.97 3.29 -21.52
N GLN A 38 14.28 2.18 -21.32
CA GLN A 38 12.97 2.21 -20.67
C GLN A 38 13.09 2.56 -19.19
N ALA A 39 12.12 3.28 -18.64
CA ALA A 39 11.99 3.42 -17.20
C ALA A 39 11.92 2.01 -16.57
N SER A 40 12.70 1.78 -15.53
CA SER A 40 12.71 0.49 -14.81
C SER A 40 11.43 0.32 -13.96
N PRO A 41 11.03 -0.89 -13.61
CA PRO A 41 9.99 -1.09 -12.59
C PRO A 41 10.31 -0.27 -11.33
N GLY A 42 9.29 0.28 -10.68
CA GLY A 42 9.45 1.24 -9.58
C GLY A 42 9.74 2.67 -10.00
N HIS A 43 9.90 2.93 -11.31
CA HIS A 43 10.23 4.25 -11.87
C HIS A 43 9.30 4.64 -13.01
N TYR A 44 9.32 5.92 -13.36
CA TYR A 44 8.55 6.48 -14.48
C TYR A 44 9.32 7.62 -15.17
N VAL A 45 8.92 7.92 -16.40
CA VAL A 45 9.43 9.07 -17.17
C VAL A 45 8.26 9.73 -17.89
N TYR A 46 7.85 10.90 -17.45
CA TYR A 46 6.67 11.60 -18.01
C TYR A 46 7.00 12.53 -19.19
N ALA A 47 8.25 13.00 -19.30
CA ALA A 47 8.63 14.02 -20.27
C ALA A 47 9.39 13.41 -21.46
N THR A 48 9.22 14.03 -22.63
CA THR A 48 10.05 13.79 -23.83
C THR A 48 11.46 14.32 -23.57
N GLY A 49 12.50 13.65 -24.10
CA GLY A 49 13.89 14.08 -23.99
C GLY A 49 14.47 13.95 -22.59
N ALA A 50 13.88 13.14 -21.74
CA ALA A 50 14.36 12.94 -20.38
C ALA A 50 15.77 12.30 -20.35
N THR A 51 16.61 12.80 -19.44
CA THR A 51 17.98 12.30 -19.24
C THR A 51 18.10 11.34 -18.07
N SER A 52 17.02 11.15 -17.29
CA SER A 52 16.94 10.24 -16.16
C SER A 52 15.49 9.79 -15.92
N GLN A 53 15.33 8.70 -15.17
CA GLN A 53 14.04 8.24 -14.68
C GLN A 53 13.76 8.74 -13.26
N ASN A 54 12.47 8.84 -12.88
CA ASN A 54 12.01 9.23 -11.56
C ASN A 54 11.54 8.01 -10.78
N ALA A 55 11.97 7.86 -9.52
CA ALA A 55 11.45 6.82 -8.64
C ALA A 55 10.01 7.14 -8.19
N CYS A 56 9.15 6.12 -8.09
CA CYS A 56 7.87 6.27 -7.40
C CYS A 56 8.11 6.61 -5.93
N THR A 57 7.38 7.60 -5.42
CA THR A 57 7.44 7.98 -4.00
C THR A 57 6.67 6.97 -3.13
N PRO A 58 6.92 6.90 -1.80
CA PRO A 58 6.09 6.11 -0.90
C PRO A 58 4.59 6.41 -1.08
N GLY A 59 3.75 5.38 -0.95
CA GLY A 59 2.33 5.44 -1.29
C GLY A 59 2.02 5.12 -2.77
N TYR A 60 3.07 5.00 -3.63
CA TYR A 60 2.95 4.69 -5.06
C TYR A 60 3.92 3.58 -5.47
N TYR A 61 3.56 2.82 -6.49
CA TYR A 61 4.37 1.74 -7.04
C TYR A 61 4.23 1.64 -8.57
N GLN A 62 5.17 0.93 -9.22
CA GLN A 62 5.05 0.64 -10.65
C GLN A 62 5.66 -0.74 -10.96
N PRO A 63 4.83 -1.75 -11.31
CA PRO A 63 5.32 -3.09 -11.63
C PRO A 63 5.98 -3.21 -13.00
N ASN A 64 5.63 -2.33 -13.95
CA ASN A 64 6.03 -2.45 -15.34
C ASN A 64 7.12 -1.44 -15.71
N SER A 65 7.98 -1.82 -16.66
CA SER A 65 8.94 -0.89 -17.29
C SER A 65 8.27 0.03 -18.31
N GLY A 66 8.97 1.11 -18.70
CA GLY A 66 8.54 2.02 -19.76
C GLY A 66 7.31 2.88 -19.41
N GLN A 67 7.02 3.08 -18.13
CA GLN A 67 5.82 3.79 -17.70
C GLN A 67 6.04 5.29 -17.54
N THR A 68 4.96 6.05 -17.70
CA THR A 68 4.95 7.51 -17.60
C THR A 68 4.46 8.04 -16.26
N SER A 69 3.95 7.17 -15.40
CA SER A 69 3.43 7.50 -14.06
C SER A 69 3.49 6.31 -13.12
N CYS A 70 3.34 6.56 -11.83
CA CYS A 70 3.19 5.53 -10.81
C CYS A 70 1.72 5.28 -10.48
N ILE A 71 1.43 4.10 -9.95
CA ILE A 71 0.10 3.67 -9.50
C ILE A 71 -0.01 3.96 -8.00
N ILE A 72 -1.10 4.58 -7.57
CA ILE A 72 -1.37 4.83 -6.16
C ILE A 72 -1.73 3.52 -5.43
N ALA A 73 -1.22 3.31 -4.21
CA ALA A 73 -1.60 2.17 -3.39
C ALA A 73 -3.12 2.19 -3.10
N SER A 74 -3.76 1.04 -3.22
CA SER A 74 -5.19 0.87 -2.97
C SER A 74 -5.52 0.87 -1.47
N SER A 75 -6.76 1.16 -1.11
CA SER A 75 -7.25 0.95 0.26
C SER A 75 -7.05 -0.50 0.68
N GLY A 76 -6.69 -0.75 1.92
CA GLY A 76 -6.27 -2.06 2.41
C GLY A 76 -4.79 -2.38 2.17
N TYR A 77 -4.07 -1.54 1.41
CA TYR A 77 -2.65 -1.74 1.07
C TYR A 77 -1.83 -0.47 1.34
N PHE A 78 -0.51 -0.64 1.47
CA PHE A 78 0.43 0.46 1.64
C PHE A 78 1.73 0.21 0.85
N VAL A 79 2.49 1.29 0.61
CA VAL A 79 3.82 1.26 -0.02
C VAL A 79 4.76 2.11 0.83
N ALA A 80 5.66 1.47 1.57
CA ALA A 80 6.52 2.12 2.54
C ALA A 80 7.77 2.79 1.92
N TYR A 81 8.27 2.25 0.81
CA TYR A 81 9.57 2.64 0.26
C TYR A 81 9.45 3.23 -1.14
N PRO A 82 10.35 4.16 -1.51
CA PRO A 82 10.42 4.64 -2.89
C PRO A 82 10.85 3.53 -3.85
N ALA A 83 10.61 3.72 -5.14
CA ALA A 83 10.90 2.77 -6.21
C ALA A 83 10.29 1.38 -6.03
N SER A 84 9.21 1.27 -5.28
CA SER A 84 8.50 0.01 -5.08
C SER A 84 7.83 -0.47 -6.36
N THR A 85 7.85 -1.79 -6.57
CA THR A 85 7.22 -2.44 -7.73
C THR A 85 5.86 -3.05 -7.41
N SER A 86 5.46 -3.06 -6.13
CA SER A 86 4.18 -3.61 -5.66
C SER A 86 3.72 -2.90 -4.39
N GLN A 87 2.43 -3.02 -4.09
CA GLN A 87 1.86 -2.63 -2.80
C GLN A 87 1.81 -3.83 -1.84
N THR A 88 1.85 -3.55 -0.52
CA THR A 88 1.79 -4.54 0.56
C THR A 88 0.42 -4.50 1.22
N ALA A 89 -0.24 -5.64 1.42
CA ALA A 89 -1.50 -5.74 2.14
C ALA A 89 -1.32 -5.43 3.63
N ALA A 90 -2.26 -4.70 4.23
CA ALA A 90 -2.35 -4.61 5.69
C ALA A 90 -2.52 -6.03 6.26
N GLY A 91 -1.72 -6.39 7.25
CA GLY A 91 -1.78 -7.70 7.91
C GLY A 91 -2.95 -7.83 8.91
N PRO A 92 -3.23 -9.04 9.37
CA PRO A 92 -4.20 -9.23 10.46
C PRO A 92 -3.86 -8.35 11.66
N GLY A 93 -4.88 -7.87 12.36
CA GLY A 93 -4.73 -6.87 13.43
C GLY A 93 -4.52 -5.43 12.96
N HIS A 94 -4.46 -5.19 11.64
CA HIS A 94 -4.20 -3.88 11.04
C HIS A 94 -5.16 -3.58 9.88
N TYR A 95 -5.23 -2.30 9.52
CA TYR A 95 -6.05 -1.81 8.40
C TYR A 95 -5.38 -0.63 7.69
N VAL A 96 -5.85 -0.32 6.48
CA VAL A 96 -5.52 0.90 5.72
C VAL A 96 -6.80 1.43 5.09
N ASN A 97 -7.33 2.54 5.62
CA ASN A 97 -8.65 3.06 5.20
C ASN A 97 -8.64 3.93 3.94
N GLY A 98 -7.48 4.35 3.45
CA GLY A 98 -7.37 5.24 2.29
C GLY A 98 -6.39 4.73 1.25
N THR A 99 -6.34 5.42 0.11
CA THR A 99 -5.36 5.18 -0.96
C THR A 99 -4.05 5.93 -0.69
N GLY A 100 -2.94 5.48 -1.28
CA GLY A 100 -1.66 6.17 -1.17
C GLY A 100 -1.00 6.08 0.20
N ALA A 101 -1.42 5.15 1.04
CA ALA A 101 -0.85 4.97 2.37
C ALA A 101 0.59 4.47 2.30
N THR A 102 1.39 4.92 3.27
CA THR A 102 2.80 4.51 3.42
C THR A 102 3.01 3.50 4.54
N ALA A 103 1.99 3.25 5.38
CA ALA A 103 2.01 2.29 6.48
C ALA A 103 0.59 1.78 6.76
N GLN A 104 0.51 0.65 7.43
CA GLN A 104 -0.73 0.12 8.01
C GLN A 104 -0.97 0.69 9.42
N THR A 105 -2.23 0.73 9.85
CA THR A 105 -2.64 1.17 11.19
C THR A 105 -3.10 -0.02 12.02
N ALA A 106 -2.61 -0.16 13.26
CA ALA A 106 -3.05 -1.21 14.17
C ALA A 106 -4.49 -0.95 14.67
N CYS A 107 -5.28 -2.01 14.79
CA CYS A 107 -6.57 -1.96 15.47
C CYS A 107 -6.37 -1.50 16.92
N THR A 108 -7.24 -0.63 17.41
CA THR A 108 -7.20 -0.15 18.78
C THR A 108 -7.70 -1.21 19.76
N VAL A 109 -7.46 -1.02 21.05
CA VAL A 109 -8.04 -1.86 22.12
C VAL A 109 -9.57 -1.94 21.94
N GLY A 110 -10.16 -3.09 22.24
CA GLY A 110 -11.58 -3.34 22.01
C GLY A 110 -11.92 -3.69 20.56
N THR A 111 -10.95 -3.62 19.62
CA THR A 111 -11.17 -3.93 18.20
C THR A 111 -10.15 -4.92 17.65
N TYR A 112 -10.51 -5.67 16.61
CA TYR A 112 -9.68 -6.68 16.00
C TYR A 112 -9.90 -6.78 14.48
N GLN A 113 -8.95 -7.40 13.75
CA GLN A 113 -9.11 -7.67 12.32
C GLN A 113 -8.47 -9.01 11.95
N PRO A 114 -9.24 -10.06 11.63
CA PRO A 114 -8.71 -11.38 11.33
C PRO A 114 -8.10 -11.49 9.92
N SER A 115 -8.51 -10.63 9.00
CA SER A 115 -8.17 -10.74 7.58
C SER A 115 -7.17 -9.67 7.15
N SER A 116 -6.36 -9.99 6.13
CA SER A 116 -5.46 -9.03 5.48
C SER A 116 -6.21 -8.13 4.50
N ALA A 117 -5.56 -7.04 4.07
CA ALA A 117 -6.04 -6.06 3.09
C ALA A 117 -7.37 -5.38 3.49
N GLN A 118 -7.61 -5.20 4.76
CA GLN A 118 -8.85 -4.59 5.27
C GLN A 118 -8.71 -3.08 5.47
N THR A 119 -9.87 -2.40 5.42
CA THR A 119 -9.96 -0.93 5.54
C THR A 119 -10.45 -0.47 6.92
N THR A 120 -10.91 -1.39 7.76
CA THR A 120 -11.45 -1.11 9.10
C THR A 120 -11.18 -2.27 10.05
N CYS A 121 -11.35 -2.05 11.35
CA CYS A 121 -11.36 -3.09 12.37
C CYS A 121 -12.79 -3.36 12.86
N PHE A 122 -13.05 -4.58 13.34
CA PHE A 122 -14.31 -4.98 13.97
C PHE A 122 -14.23 -4.70 15.47
N ALA A 123 -15.32 -4.24 16.08
CA ALA A 123 -15.45 -4.19 17.52
C ALA A 123 -15.58 -5.61 18.09
N ALA A 124 -14.98 -5.86 19.27
CA ALA A 124 -15.23 -7.10 20.01
C ALA A 124 -16.73 -7.28 20.25
N SER A 125 -17.23 -8.49 20.06
CA SER A 125 -18.64 -8.82 20.27
C SER A 125 -18.96 -8.88 21.78
N PRO A 126 -20.22 -8.72 22.20
CA PRO A 126 -20.63 -9.06 23.57
C PRO A 126 -20.15 -10.48 23.92
N GLY A 127 -19.70 -10.68 25.15
CA GLY A 127 -19.07 -11.92 25.61
C GLY A 127 -17.58 -12.04 25.28
N TYR A 128 -17.02 -11.06 24.54
CA TYR A 128 -15.60 -11.03 24.15
C TYR A 128 -14.94 -9.70 24.51
N TYR A 129 -13.62 -9.71 24.50
CA TYR A 129 -12.79 -8.53 24.72
C TYR A 129 -11.51 -8.55 23.88
N VAL A 130 -10.88 -7.38 23.71
CA VAL A 130 -9.58 -7.24 23.05
C VAL A 130 -8.71 -6.30 23.89
N PRO A 131 -7.73 -6.85 24.66
CA PRO A 131 -6.99 -6.09 25.68
C PRO A 131 -5.90 -5.18 25.16
N VAL A 132 -5.35 -5.48 23.98
CA VAL A 132 -4.21 -4.74 23.39
C VAL A 132 -4.45 -4.41 21.93
N THR A 133 -3.69 -3.45 21.41
CA THR A 133 -3.76 -3.04 20.00
C THR A 133 -3.19 -4.11 19.07
N GLY A 134 -3.58 -4.07 17.79
CA GLY A 134 -3.02 -4.93 16.76
C GLY A 134 -3.47 -6.38 16.82
N GLN A 135 -4.58 -6.68 17.49
CA GLN A 135 -5.08 -8.06 17.61
C GLN A 135 -5.82 -8.51 16.36
N ALA A 136 -5.50 -9.75 15.93
CA ALA A 136 -6.20 -10.41 14.85
C ALA A 136 -7.54 -11.03 15.29
N ASN A 137 -7.70 -11.37 16.59
CA ASN A 137 -8.85 -12.06 17.12
C ASN A 137 -9.32 -11.43 18.44
N GLN A 138 -10.61 -11.57 18.74
CA GLN A 138 -11.17 -11.27 20.03
C GLN A 138 -11.04 -12.48 20.98
N THR A 139 -11.00 -12.23 22.30
CA THR A 139 -10.88 -13.26 23.36
C THR A 139 -12.21 -13.39 24.09
N ILE A 140 -12.68 -14.61 24.31
CA ILE A 140 -13.93 -14.88 25.03
C ILE A 140 -13.75 -14.63 26.54
N CYS A 141 -14.77 -14.12 27.20
CA CYS A 141 -14.82 -13.99 28.65
C CYS A 141 -14.85 -15.41 29.30
N ASN A 142 -14.06 -15.60 30.34
CA ASN A 142 -14.05 -16.85 31.10
C ASN A 142 -15.26 -16.98 32.03
N GLY A 143 -15.54 -18.21 32.49
CA GLY A 143 -16.57 -18.44 33.50
C GLY A 143 -16.34 -17.56 34.76
N GLY A 144 -17.42 -17.02 35.33
CA GLY A 144 -17.36 -16.04 36.38
C GLY A 144 -17.18 -14.59 35.92
N THR A 145 -16.94 -14.36 34.62
CA THR A 145 -16.82 -13.03 34.01
C THR A 145 -17.74 -12.90 32.79
N TYR A 146 -18.16 -11.67 32.49
CA TYR A 146 -19.06 -11.37 31.36
C TYR A 146 -18.76 -10.02 30.74
N GLN A 147 -19.24 -9.81 29.52
CA GLN A 147 -19.17 -8.52 28.85
C GLN A 147 -20.42 -8.27 28.00
N PRO A 148 -21.37 -7.43 28.44
CA PRO A 148 -22.60 -7.17 27.72
C PRO A 148 -22.44 -6.22 26.53
N ASN A 149 -21.36 -5.42 26.52
CA ASN A 149 -21.13 -4.39 25.52
C ASN A 149 -20.07 -4.80 24.50
N SER A 150 -20.24 -4.39 23.24
CA SER A 150 -19.22 -4.55 22.21
C SER A 150 -18.05 -3.57 22.39
N GLY A 151 -16.90 -3.89 21.77
CA GLY A 151 -15.75 -3.00 21.71
C GLY A 151 -14.99 -2.86 23.02
N GLN A 152 -15.07 -3.82 23.91
CA GLN A 152 -14.48 -3.74 25.24
C GLN A 152 -13.08 -4.37 25.30
N ARG A 153 -12.24 -3.86 26.20
CA ARG A 153 -10.86 -4.32 26.41
C ARG A 153 -10.71 -5.37 27.51
N GLU A 154 -11.76 -5.58 28.31
CA GLU A 154 -11.75 -6.48 29.48
C GLU A 154 -13.16 -6.99 29.78
N CYS A 155 -13.25 -8.12 30.48
CA CYS A 155 -14.51 -8.64 31.01
C CYS A 155 -14.70 -8.18 32.44
N MET A 156 -15.97 -8.08 32.89
CA MET A 156 -16.37 -7.74 34.25
C MET A 156 -16.60 -9.02 35.06
N ASN A 157 -16.29 -9.00 36.34
CA ASN A 157 -16.65 -10.08 37.28
C ASN A 157 -18.16 -10.09 37.53
N ALA A 158 -18.73 -11.27 37.75
CA ALA A 158 -20.09 -11.37 38.29
C ALA A 158 -20.16 -10.75 39.68
N ASP A 159 -21.29 -10.05 39.98
CA ASP A 159 -21.52 -9.44 41.26
C ASP A 159 -21.70 -10.50 42.38
N PRO A 160 -21.43 -10.14 43.66
CA PRO A 160 -21.71 -11.04 44.75
C PRO A 160 -23.16 -11.54 44.74
N GLY A 161 -23.35 -12.84 44.93
CA GLY A 161 -24.66 -13.50 44.82
C GLY A 161 -25.12 -13.87 43.42
N HIS A 162 -24.30 -13.52 42.38
CA HIS A 162 -24.54 -13.89 41.01
C HIS A 162 -23.41 -14.80 40.46
N TYR A 163 -23.70 -15.56 39.42
CA TYR A 163 -22.70 -16.39 38.78
C TYR A 163 -22.92 -16.40 37.26
N VAL A 164 -21.83 -16.57 36.53
CA VAL A 164 -21.81 -16.76 35.08
C VAL A 164 -21.30 -18.18 34.81
N PRO A 165 -22.19 -19.15 34.47
CA PRO A 165 -21.81 -20.57 34.38
C PRO A 165 -20.99 -20.91 33.15
N ASN A 166 -21.18 -20.17 32.07
CA ASN A 166 -20.59 -20.44 30.77
C ASN A 166 -19.65 -19.32 30.32
N GLN A 167 -18.81 -19.63 29.33
CA GLN A 167 -17.98 -18.63 28.67
C GLN A 167 -18.79 -17.81 27.67
N GLY A 168 -18.53 -16.52 27.53
CA GLY A 168 -19.10 -15.62 26.52
C GLY A 168 -20.21 -14.72 27.00
#